data_d970b546f12cac5d4821ac7ff9c7a562
#
_entry.id   d970b546f12cac5d4821ac7ff9c7a562
#
_cell.length_a   1.000
_cell.length_b   1.000
_cell.length_c   1.000
_cell.angle_alpha   90.00
_cell.angle_beta   90.00
_cell.angle_gamma   90.00
#
_symmetry.space_group_name_H-M   'P 1'
#
loop_
_entity.id
_entity.type
_entity.pdbx_description
1 polymer ?
#
loop_
_entity_poly.entity_id
_entity_poly.type
_entity_poly.pdbx_seq_one_letter_code
_entity_poly.pdbx_strand_id
1 'polypeptide(L)'
;SVAWGDESAETLREQIVNSCILELPPRCKEILTMFYYQGMTLDEIIIARGEKNISKNGLKTGKYKCMESLKAKVRDTFSKYKLKY
;
A
#
# COMPACT_ATOMS: atom_id res chain seq x y z
N SER A 1 -23.00 16.49 -10.75
CA SER A 1 -22.26 16.64 -11.97
C SER A 1 -21.83 15.28 -12.51
N VAL A 2 -21.46 15.24 -13.76
CA VAL A 2 -21.03 14.01 -14.42
C VAL A 2 -19.81 13.40 -13.73
N ALA A 3 -18.97 14.22 -13.17
CA ALA A 3 -17.76 13.76 -12.49
C ALA A 3 -18.04 12.88 -11.27
N TRP A 4 -19.23 12.97 -10.71
CA TRP A 4 -19.59 12.22 -9.51
C TRP A 4 -19.43 10.71 -9.67
N GLY A 5 -19.84 10.16 -10.81
CA GLY A 5 -19.75 8.73 -11.05
C GLY A 5 -18.31 8.24 -11.05
N ASP A 6 -17.43 8.97 -11.73
CA ASP A 6 -16.02 8.62 -11.83
C ASP A 6 -15.31 8.83 -10.50
N GLU A 7 -15.60 9.93 -9.83
CA GLU A 7 -15.05 10.20 -8.50
C GLU A 7 -15.47 9.13 -7.50
N SER A 8 -16.74 8.70 -7.55
CA SER A 8 -17.24 7.65 -6.66
C SER A 8 -16.52 6.33 -6.89
N ALA A 9 -16.26 5.96 -8.15
CA ALA A 9 -15.57 4.72 -8.47
C ALA A 9 -14.12 4.76 -7.99
N GLU A 10 -13.41 5.86 -8.21
CA GLU A 10 -12.04 6.01 -7.73
C GLU A 10 -12.00 6.03 -6.22
N THR A 11 -12.93 6.74 -5.58
CA THR A 11 -13.01 6.79 -4.12
C THR A 11 -13.21 5.40 -3.54
N LEU A 12 -14.06 4.59 -4.15
CA LEU A 12 -14.28 3.22 -3.70
C LEU A 12 -13.01 2.38 -3.82
N ARG A 13 -12.31 2.49 -4.95
CA ARG A 13 -11.04 1.79 -5.15
C ARG A 13 -10.01 2.22 -4.12
N GLU A 14 -9.90 3.51 -3.88
CA GLU A 14 -8.98 4.04 -2.87
C GLU A 14 -9.33 3.53 -1.49
N GLN A 15 -10.60 3.50 -1.12
CA GLN A 15 -11.06 2.98 0.16
C GLN A 15 -10.70 1.51 0.32
N ILE A 16 -10.85 0.72 -0.74
CA ILE A 16 -10.50 -0.70 -0.71
C ILE A 16 -9.00 -0.87 -0.50
N VAL A 17 -8.19 -0.12 -1.26
CA VAL A 17 -6.73 -0.19 -1.12
C VAL A 17 -6.30 0.23 0.29
N ASN A 18 -6.86 1.33 0.79
CA ASN A 18 -6.55 1.82 2.14
C ASN A 18 -6.92 0.79 3.20
N SER A 19 -8.09 0.16 3.07
CA SER A 19 -8.52 -0.89 3.99
C SER A 19 -7.57 -2.08 3.94
N CYS A 20 -7.13 -2.47 2.76
CA CYS A 20 -6.20 -3.58 2.60
C CYS A 20 -4.84 -3.28 3.22
N ILE A 21 -4.36 -2.04 3.09
CA ILE A 21 -3.10 -1.63 3.73
C ILE A 21 -3.23 -1.75 5.25
N LEU A 22 -4.36 -1.33 5.82
CA LEU A 22 -4.57 -1.41 7.26
C LEU A 22 -4.59 -2.85 7.77
N GLU A 23 -4.92 -3.81 6.93
CA GLU A 23 -4.94 -5.23 7.28
C GLU A 23 -3.56 -5.89 7.20
N LEU A 24 -2.57 -5.22 6.65
CA LEU A 24 -1.23 -5.77 6.54
C LEU A 24 -0.52 -5.79 7.90
N PRO A 25 0.50 -6.64 8.06
CA PRO A 25 1.33 -6.61 9.26
C PRO A 25 1.90 -5.21 9.51
N PRO A 26 2.16 -4.83 10.77
CA PRO A 26 2.58 -3.46 11.11
C PRO A 26 3.76 -2.94 10.30
N ARG A 27 4.75 -3.77 10.04
CA ARG A 27 5.91 -3.36 9.27
C ARG A 27 5.55 -3.00 7.82
N CYS A 28 4.76 -3.84 7.18
CA CYS A 28 4.30 -3.58 5.81
C CYS A 28 3.43 -2.33 5.75
N LYS A 29 2.52 -2.20 6.71
CA LYS A 29 1.64 -1.04 6.78
C LYS A 29 2.45 0.25 6.89
N GLU A 30 3.45 0.27 7.76
CA GLU A 30 4.31 1.43 7.96
C GLU A 30 5.12 1.77 6.69
N ILE A 31 5.79 0.78 6.12
CA ILE A 31 6.60 0.99 4.92
C ILE A 31 5.76 1.50 3.76
N LEU A 32 4.61 0.88 3.52
CA LEU A 32 3.75 1.28 2.41
C LEU A 32 3.12 2.65 2.64
N THR A 33 2.79 2.98 3.88
CA THR A 33 2.29 4.31 4.23
C THR A 33 3.34 5.37 3.92
N MET A 34 4.57 5.16 4.34
CA MET A 34 5.65 6.09 4.07
C MET A 34 5.91 6.26 2.57
N PHE A 35 5.90 5.16 1.84
CA PHE A 35 6.19 5.18 0.41
C PHE A 35 5.08 5.82 -0.40
N TYR A 36 3.83 5.40 -0.17
CA TYR A 36 2.70 5.82 -1.00
C TYR A 36 2.08 7.13 -0.57
N TYR A 37 1.85 7.30 0.73
CA TYR A 37 1.12 8.48 1.20
C TYR A 37 2.04 9.62 1.56
N GLN A 38 3.25 9.32 2.00
CA GLN A 38 4.22 10.35 2.38
C GLN A 38 5.27 10.60 1.30
N GLY A 39 5.25 9.81 0.23
CA GLY A 39 6.15 10.00 -0.91
C GLY A 39 7.63 9.89 -0.57
N MET A 40 7.96 9.09 0.43
CA MET A 40 9.34 8.97 0.90
C MET A 40 10.17 8.05 0.00
N THR A 41 11.43 8.39 -0.18
CA THR A 41 12.39 7.51 -0.82
C THR A 41 12.80 6.39 0.12
N LEU A 42 13.46 5.36 -0.43
CA LEU A 42 13.97 4.27 0.41
C LEU A 42 14.96 4.78 1.46
N ASP A 43 15.83 5.72 1.09
CA ASP A 43 16.80 6.30 2.03
C ASP A 43 16.10 7.05 3.15
N GLU A 44 15.06 7.81 2.82
CA GLU A 44 14.28 8.53 3.82
C GLU A 44 13.53 7.56 4.76
N ILE A 45 13.01 6.46 4.23
CA ILE A 45 12.34 5.45 5.05
C ILE A 45 13.31 4.80 6.03
N ILE A 46 14.53 4.48 5.56
CA ILE A 46 15.57 3.92 6.43
C ILE A 46 15.85 4.84 7.60
N ILE A 47 16.02 6.15 7.32
CA ILE A 47 16.28 7.13 8.36
C ILE A 47 15.11 7.23 9.33
N ALA A 48 13.89 7.32 8.79
CA ALA A 48 12.70 7.49 9.60
C ALA A 48 12.42 6.30 10.51
N ARG A 49 12.71 5.09 10.05
CA ARG A 49 12.51 3.88 10.85
C ARG A 49 13.60 3.68 11.89
N GLY A 50 14.77 4.29 11.69
CA GLY A 50 15.87 4.16 12.64
C GLY A 50 16.37 2.74 12.83
N GLU A 51 16.09 1.86 11.88
CA GLU A 51 16.53 0.46 11.99
C GLU A 51 18.04 0.37 11.72
N LYS A 52 18.76 -0.14 12.69
CA LYS A 52 20.16 -0.50 12.50
C LYS A 52 20.19 -1.84 11.75
N ASN A 53 21.13 -2.06 10.92
CA ASN A 53 21.33 -3.31 10.19
C ASN A 53 20.34 -3.59 9.06
N ILE A 54 19.54 -2.60 8.66
CA ILE A 54 18.74 -2.77 7.44
C ILE A 54 19.50 -2.15 6.27
N SER A 55 19.68 -2.90 5.21
CA SER A 55 20.26 -2.40 3.99
C SER A 55 19.18 -1.82 3.10
N LYS A 56 19.57 -0.93 2.18
CA LYS A 56 18.65 -0.40 1.17
C LYS A 56 18.06 -1.52 0.33
N ASN A 57 18.87 -2.51 -0.04
CA ASN A 57 18.40 -3.66 -0.80
C ASN A 57 17.43 -4.51 0.01
N GLY A 58 17.68 -4.69 1.30
CA GLY A 58 16.77 -5.40 2.19
C GLY A 58 15.43 -4.70 2.30
N LEU A 59 15.43 -3.38 2.43
CA LEU A 59 14.20 -2.60 2.46
C LEU A 59 13.45 -2.68 1.14
N LYS A 60 14.16 -2.60 0.02
CA LYS A 60 13.58 -2.71 -1.31
C LYS A 60 12.89 -4.07 -1.49
N THR A 61 13.55 -5.14 -1.07
CA THR A 61 12.99 -6.50 -1.13
C THR A 61 11.76 -6.62 -0.23
N GLY A 62 11.85 -6.09 0.98
CA GLY A 62 10.72 -6.09 1.93
C GLY A 62 9.53 -5.31 1.38
N LYS A 63 9.79 -4.14 0.81
CA LYS A 63 8.74 -3.34 0.17
C LYS A 63 8.07 -4.12 -0.95
N TYR A 64 8.85 -4.79 -1.79
CA TYR A 64 8.30 -5.61 -2.87
C TYR A 64 7.38 -6.71 -2.33
N LYS A 65 7.82 -7.41 -1.30
CA LYS A 65 7.00 -8.46 -0.68
C LYS A 65 5.71 -7.89 -0.08
N CYS A 66 5.80 -6.74 0.56
CA CYS A 66 4.63 -6.06 1.11
C CYS A 66 3.66 -5.66 -0.01
N MET A 67 4.19 -5.18 -1.12
CA MET A 67 3.37 -4.84 -2.30
C MET A 67 2.65 -6.05 -2.86
N GLU A 68 3.32 -7.19 -2.94
CA GLU A 68 2.70 -8.41 -3.45
C GLU A 68 1.59 -8.88 -2.52
N SER A 69 1.79 -8.76 -1.21
CA SER A 69 0.75 -9.06 -0.23
C SER A 69 -0.45 -8.12 -0.37
N LEU A 70 -0.18 -6.83 -0.57
CA LEU A 70 -1.23 -5.84 -0.80
C LEU A 70 -2.02 -6.16 -2.06
N LYS A 71 -1.34 -6.44 -3.17
CA LYS A 71 -1.98 -6.78 -4.43
C LYS A 71 -2.91 -7.97 -4.28
N ALA A 72 -2.46 -9.00 -3.58
CA ALA A 72 -3.28 -10.19 -3.34
C ALA A 72 -4.55 -9.85 -2.56
N LYS A 73 -4.43 -9.05 -1.51
CA LYS A 73 -5.59 -8.63 -0.72
C LYS A 73 -6.57 -7.79 -1.53
N VAL A 74 -6.06 -6.86 -2.31
CA VAL A 74 -6.90 -6.00 -3.16
C VAL A 74 -7.62 -6.85 -4.20
N ARG A 75 -6.91 -7.76 -4.84
CA ARG A 75 -7.49 -8.66 -5.84
C ARG A 75 -8.60 -9.51 -5.24
N ASP A 76 -8.36 -10.09 -4.06
CA ASP A 76 -9.35 -10.90 -3.36
C ASP A 76 -10.57 -10.08 -2.97
N THR A 77 -10.37 -8.85 -2.52
CA THR A 77 -11.46 -7.96 -2.14
C THR A 77 -12.31 -7.58 -3.36
N PHE A 78 -11.67 -7.24 -4.46
CA PHE A 78 -12.39 -6.92 -5.70
C PHE A 78 -13.20 -8.12 -6.18
N SER A 79 -12.61 -9.31 -6.13
CA SER A 79 -13.28 -10.54 -6.50
C SER A 79 -14.49 -10.81 -5.61
N LYS A 80 -14.33 -10.62 -4.29
CA LYS A 80 -15.39 -10.83 -3.31
C LYS A 80 -16.60 -9.94 -3.57
N TYR A 81 -16.36 -8.69 -3.95
CA TYR A 81 -17.45 -7.75 -4.23
C TYR A 81 -17.81 -7.68 -5.72
N LYS A 82 -17.27 -8.60 -6.52
CA LYS A 82 -17.52 -8.66 -7.98
C LYS A 82 -17.15 -7.36 -8.70
N LEU A 83 -16.10 -6.72 -8.24
CA LEU A 83 -15.58 -5.53 -8.86
C LEU A 83 -14.49 -5.88 -9.87
N LYS A 84 -14.28 -5.00 -10.86
CA LYS A 84 -13.17 -5.17 -11.79
C LYS A 84 -11.87 -4.74 -11.14
N TYR A 85 -10.90 -5.61 -11.20
CA TYR A 85 -9.55 -5.28 -10.78
C TYR A 85 -8.86 -4.48 -11.88
#